data_f71eb440721c8c54ef537b399c60cdf8
#
_entry.id   f71eb440721c8c54ef537b399c60cdf8
#
_cell.length_a   1.000
_cell.length_b   1.000
_cell.length_c   1.000
_cell.angle_alpha   90.00
_cell.angle_beta   90.00
_cell.angle_gamma   90.00
#
_symmetry.space_group_name_H-M   'P 1'
#
loop_
_entity.id
_entity.type
_entity.pdbx_description
1 polymer ?
#
loop_
_entity_poly.entity_id
_entity_poly.type
_entity_poly.pdbx_seq_one_letter_code
_entity_poly.pdbx_strand_id
1 'polypeptide(L)'
;MRRLRISSQGLRRGGYDLPKSKQICWGVRKEGRTLWTRNAVKGKSVRGERRKRVGKIEWRRWDPTKSKVAAALLRTSSEPSSILPSPGSTCLYLGASSGGTVSHIHDFVCGAGNHRGGQVVAVEISPRMSRDLISLSESRPGMVPVLGDARKSRVIAPFIRSKADWIHQDLSVADQAETFVKMATNFLVPGGVGLLSLKAASERSSEGDDKARFHNAEIILKNSEPVSYTHLRAHETTEH
;
A
#
# COMPACT_ATOMS: atom_id res chain seq x y z
N MET A 1 -20.94 69.20 10.89
CA MET A 1 -20.57 67.83 11.36
C MET A 1 -20.05 67.03 10.19
N ARG A 2 -18.73 66.88 10.04
CA ARG A 2 -18.10 66.06 9.01
C ARG A 2 -17.70 64.72 9.61
N ARG A 3 -18.28 63.59 9.10
CA ARG A 3 -17.90 62.25 9.48
C ARG A 3 -16.63 61.87 8.75
N LEU A 4 -15.54 61.57 9.49
CA LEU A 4 -14.34 60.96 8.99
C LEU A 4 -14.62 59.45 8.71
N ARG A 5 -14.42 59.02 7.45
CA ARG A 5 -14.33 57.61 7.09
C ARG A 5 -12.88 57.18 7.30
N ILE A 6 -12.67 56.24 8.21
CA ILE A 6 -11.40 55.56 8.36
C ILE A 6 -11.47 54.35 7.41
N SER A 7 -10.62 54.36 6.36
CA SER A 7 -10.43 53.21 5.48
C SER A 7 -9.46 52.24 6.15
N SER A 8 -9.94 51.08 6.55
CA SER A 8 -9.11 49.97 6.97
C SER A 8 -8.46 49.34 5.73
N GLN A 9 -7.21 49.76 5.42
CA GLN A 9 -6.38 48.99 4.51
C GLN A 9 -5.94 47.70 5.20
N GLY A 10 -6.61 46.60 4.86
CA GLY A 10 -6.24 45.26 5.30
C GLY A 10 -4.90 44.86 4.71
N LEU A 11 -3.94 44.59 5.58
CA LEU A 11 -2.69 43.92 5.23
C LEU A 11 -3.02 42.57 4.53
N ARG A 12 -2.75 42.50 3.24
CA ARG A 12 -2.70 41.23 2.51
C ARG A 12 -1.48 40.47 3.03
N ARG A 13 -1.69 39.57 3.98
CA ARG A 13 -0.72 38.50 4.27
C ARG A 13 -0.67 37.63 3.01
N GLY A 14 0.52 37.47 2.41
CA GLY A 14 0.76 36.59 1.29
C GLY A 14 0.24 35.19 1.59
N GLY A 15 -0.92 34.88 1.02
CA GLY A 15 -1.51 33.56 1.15
C GLY A 15 -0.72 32.61 0.25
N TYR A 16 0.15 31.79 0.82
CA TYR A 16 0.55 30.58 0.14
C TYR A 16 -0.72 29.72 0.03
N ASP A 17 -1.22 29.57 -1.19
CA ASP A 17 -2.32 28.64 -1.48
C ASP A 17 -1.84 27.24 -1.06
N LEU A 18 -2.36 26.77 0.07
CA LEU A 18 -2.10 25.41 0.51
C LEU A 18 -2.62 24.46 -0.58
N PRO A 19 -1.82 23.49 -1.01
CA PRO A 19 -2.22 22.58 -2.08
C PRO A 19 -3.55 21.94 -1.71
N LYS A 20 -4.56 22.09 -2.60
CA LYS A 20 -5.92 21.56 -2.40
C LYS A 20 -5.83 20.07 -2.10
N SER A 21 -6.39 19.66 -0.97
CA SER A 21 -6.45 18.25 -0.58
C SER A 21 -7.54 17.55 -1.40
N LYS A 22 -7.18 16.47 -2.12
CA LYS A 22 -8.10 15.60 -2.83
C LYS A 22 -8.18 14.26 -2.10
N GLN A 23 -9.38 13.84 -1.72
CA GLN A 23 -9.61 12.48 -1.24
C GLN A 23 -9.49 11.52 -2.43
N ILE A 24 -8.67 10.49 -2.30
CA ILE A 24 -8.48 9.44 -3.31
C ILE A 24 -9.51 8.34 -3.07
N CYS A 25 -9.54 7.83 -1.85
CA CYS A 25 -10.54 6.90 -1.36
C CYS A 25 -10.72 7.12 0.14
N TRP A 26 -11.61 6.36 0.79
CA TRP A 26 -11.75 6.47 2.24
C TRP A 26 -10.41 6.16 2.93
N GLY A 27 -9.99 7.08 3.79
CA GLY A 27 -8.74 6.93 4.55
C GLY A 27 -7.46 7.27 3.80
N VAL A 28 -7.52 7.61 2.51
CA VAL A 28 -6.36 8.04 1.72
C VAL A 28 -6.64 9.36 1.01
N ARG A 29 -5.72 10.30 1.10
CA ARG A 29 -5.81 11.58 0.40
C ARG A 29 -4.48 12.02 -0.18
N LYS A 30 -4.54 12.88 -1.19
CA LYS A 30 -3.41 13.49 -1.89
C LYS A 30 -3.40 14.99 -1.67
N GLU A 31 -2.24 15.54 -1.40
CA GLU A 31 -1.98 16.98 -1.33
C GLU A 31 -0.74 17.29 -2.17
N GLY A 32 -0.93 17.89 -3.31
CA GLY A 32 0.13 18.00 -4.31
C GLY A 32 0.68 16.61 -4.69
N ARG A 33 1.97 16.37 -4.46
CA ARG A 33 2.62 15.05 -4.66
C ARG A 33 2.71 14.20 -3.39
N THR A 34 2.11 14.63 -2.30
CA THR A 34 2.18 13.92 -1.01
C THR A 34 0.91 13.11 -0.78
N LEU A 35 1.10 11.84 -0.44
CA LEU A 35 0.01 10.96 0.02
C LEU A 35 -0.05 10.93 1.54
N TRP A 36 -1.26 10.79 2.04
CA TRP A 36 -1.58 10.71 3.46
C TRP A 36 -2.60 9.61 3.69
N THR A 37 -2.39 8.79 4.74
CA THR A 37 -3.38 7.83 5.22
C THR A 37 -3.88 8.24 6.60
N ARG A 38 -5.15 7.92 6.91
CA ARG A 38 -5.66 8.09 8.28
C ARG A 38 -4.81 7.26 9.22
N ASN A 39 -4.44 7.83 10.36
CA ASN A 39 -3.69 7.06 11.35
C ASN A 39 -4.65 6.27 12.24
N ALA A 40 -4.61 4.95 12.16
CA ALA A 40 -5.41 4.08 13.03
C ALA A 40 -4.94 4.15 14.50
N VAL A 41 -3.65 4.44 14.73
CA VAL A 41 -3.05 4.52 16.07
C VAL A 41 -2.56 5.95 16.30
N LYS A 42 -3.44 6.80 16.82
CA LYS A 42 -3.14 8.21 17.07
C LYS A 42 -1.88 8.38 17.94
N GLY A 43 -1.08 9.37 17.59
CA GLY A 43 0.15 9.67 18.33
C GLY A 43 1.35 8.80 17.94
N LYS A 44 1.19 7.74 17.15
CA LYS A 44 2.28 6.84 16.75
C LYS A 44 2.57 6.93 15.25
N SER A 45 3.84 7.04 14.88
CA SER A 45 4.37 6.75 13.54
C SER A 45 5.00 5.36 13.55
N VAL A 46 5.14 4.73 12.37
CA VAL A 46 5.70 3.36 12.25
C VAL A 46 7.18 3.41 11.86
N ARG A 47 7.54 4.35 11.00
CA ARG A 47 8.90 4.54 10.47
C ARG A 47 9.39 5.99 10.64
N GLY A 48 8.90 6.72 11.65
CA GLY A 48 9.23 8.12 11.86
C GLY A 48 8.60 9.07 10.84
N GLU A 49 7.63 8.61 10.03
CA GLU A 49 6.94 9.42 9.03
C GLU A 49 6.17 10.57 9.69
N ARG A 50 6.10 11.70 8.96
CA ARG A 50 5.37 12.89 9.42
C ARG A 50 3.90 12.58 9.66
N ARG A 51 3.39 13.14 10.74
CA ARG A 51 1.97 13.13 11.09
C ARG A 51 1.43 14.54 11.09
N LYS A 52 0.16 14.68 10.77
CA LYS A 52 -0.56 15.95 10.90
C LYS A 52 -1.99 15.70 11.33
N ARG A 53 -2.54 16.64 12.06
CA ARG A 53 -3.94 16.62 12.47
C ARG A 53 -4.76 17.58 11.63
N VAL A 54 -5.91 17.10 11.17
CA VAL A 54 -6.91 17.92 10.47
C VAL A 54 -8.26 17.65 11.13
N GLY A 55 -8.75 18.61 11.91
CA GLY A 55 -9.90 18.41 12.77
C GLY A 55 -9.65 17.30 13.80
N LYS A 56 -10.54 16.32 13.84
CA LYS A 56 -10.45 15.16 14.75
C LYS A 56 -9.61 14.01 14.20
N ILE A 57 -9.13 14.11 12.96
CA ILE A 57 -8.43 13.04 12.25
C ILE A 57 -6.94 13.32 12.24
N GLU A 58 -6.14 12.34 12.62
CA GLU A 58 -4.69 12.33 12.41
C GLU A 58 -4.36 11.57 11.14
N TRP A 59 -3.42 12.11 10.36
CA TRP A 59 -2.94 11.59 9.09
C TRP A 59 -1.46 11.30 9.17
N ARG A 60 -1.02 10.18 8.57
CA ARG A 60 0.39 9.80 8.40
C ARG A 60 0.81 9.99 6.95
N ARG A 61 2.00 10.56 6.72
CA ARG A 61 2.58 10.68 5.39
C ARG A 61 2.89 9.28 4.84
N TRP A 62 2.39 8.99 3.65
CA TRP A 62 2.72 7.77 2.93
C TRP A 62 3.75 8.10 1.84
N ASP A 63 5.01 7.71 2.08
CA ASP A 63 6.14 8.09 1.25
C ASP A 63 6.27 7.18 0.03
N PRO A 64 6.15 7.70 -1.20
CA PRO A 64 6.26 6.90 -2.41
C PRO A 64 7.69 6.40 -2.69
N THR A 65 8.70 6.98 -2.05
CA THR A 65 10.08 6.48 -2.17
C THR A 65 10.33 5.23 -1.32
N LYS A 66 9.45 4.98 -0.34
CA LYS A 66 9.54 3.85 0.60
C LYS A 66 8.40 2.84 0.43
N SER A 67 7.50 3.06 -0.52
CA SER A 67 6.33 2.21 -0.75
C SER A 67 5.99 2.14 -2.23
N LYS A 68 6.15 0.97 -2.82
CA LYS A 68 5.81 0.73 -4.23
C LYS A 68 4.31 0.94 -4.50
N VAL A 69 3.45 0.59 -3.54
CA VAL A 69 2.00 0.86 -3.64
C VAL A 69 1.72 2.37 -3.68
N ALA A 70 2.40 3.16 -2.84
CA ALA A 70 2.26 4.62 -2.88
C ALA A 70 2.81 5.22 -4.17
N ALA A 71 3.94 4.69 -4.67
CA ALA A 71 4.52 5.11 -5.95
C ALA A 71 3.57 4.78 -7.12
N ALA A 72 3.00 3.58 -7.13
CA ALA A 72 2.01 3.16 -8.10
C ALA A 72 0.80 4.10 -8.13
N LEU A 73 0.25 4.41 -6.95
CA LEU A 73 -0.91 5.29 -6.80
C LEU A 73 -0.67 6.73 -7.30
N LEU A 74 0.58 7.22 -7.24
CA LEU A 74 0.93 8.54 -7.78
C LEU A 74 1.17 8.55 -9.28
N ARG A 75 1.52 7.40 -9.86
CA ARG A 75 1.88 7.27 -11.29
C ARG A 75 0.72 6.80 -12.17
N THR A 76 -0.28 6.15 -11.58
CA THR A 76 -1.44 5.68 -12.34
C THR A 76 -2.37 6.82 -12.71
N SER A 77 -2.94 6.73 -13.90
CA SER A 77 -4.13 7.49 -14.33
C SER A 77 -5.42 6.71 -14.08
N SER A 78 -5.31 5.43 -13.71
CA SER A 78 -6.46 4.58 -13.41
C SER A 78 -7.14 4.95 -12.09
N GLU A 79 -8.36 4.47 -11.91
CA GLU A 79 -9.09 4.63 -10.66
C GLU A 79 -8.32 4.01 -9.48
N PRO A 80 -8.30 4.67 -8.31
CA PRO A 80 -7.57 4.17 -7.14
C PRO A 80 -7.99 2.78 -6.68
N SER A 81 -9.23 2.38 -6.93
CA SER A 81 -9.75 1.03 -6.66
C SER A 81 -9.07 -0.08 -7.45
N SER A 82 -8.39 0.24 -8.57
CA SER A 82 -7.56 -0.71 -9.31
C SER A 82 -6.22 -1.01 -8.63
N ILE A 83 -5.88 -0.28 -7.58
CA ILE A 83 -4.61 -0.44 -6.84
C ILE A 83 -4.85 -0.70 -5.36
N LEU A 84 -5.81 0.01 -4.75
CA LEU A 84 -6.04 -0.03 -3.32
C LEU A 84 -7.22 -0.93 -2.95
N PRO A 85 -7.13 -1.68 -1.84
CA PRO A 85 -8.27 -2.42 -1.30
C PRO A 85 -9.34 -1.47 -0.75
N SER A 86 -10.56 -1.95 -0.68
CA SER A 86 -11.67 -1.25 -0.02
C SER A 86 -11.60 -1.39 1.51
N PRO A 87 -12.18 -0.45 2.28
CA PRO A 87 -12.36 -0.64 3.71
C PRO A 87 -13.15 -1.92 4.02
N GLY A 88 -12.70 -2.70 5.00
CA GLY A 88 -13.31 -3.96 5.39
C GLY A 88 -12.83 -5.19 4.62
N SER A 89 -12.03 -5.01 3.58
CA SER A 89 -11.47 -6.10 2.76
C SER A 89 -10.61 -7.08 3.55
N THR A 90 -10.54 -8.31 3.05
CA THR A 90 -9.48 -9.26 3.39
C THR A 90 -8.31 -9.05 2.44
N CYS A 91 -7.15 -8.71 2.98
CA CYS A 91 -5.94 -8.41 2.23
C CYS A 91 -4.84 -9.42 2.54
N LEU A 92 -4.11 -9.83 1.51
CA LEU A 92 -2.92 -10.66 1.64
C LEU A 92 -1.70 -9.90 1.13
N TYR A 93 -0.71 -9.69 1.99
CA TYR A 93 0.52 -9.00 1.67
C TYR A 93 1.71 -9.97 1.76
N LEU A 94 2.34 -10.27 0.64
CA LEU A 94 3.46 -11.19 0.51
C LEU A 94 4.78 -10.39 0.45
N GLY A 95 5.65 -10.56 1.45
CA GLY A 95 6.87 -9.77 1.63
C GLY A 95 6.61 -8.48 2.41
N ALA A 96 6.09 -8.61 3.62
CA ALA A 96 5.65 -7.48 4.44
C ALA A 96 6.79 -6.67 5.05
N SER A 97 8.02 -7.25 5.09
CA SER A 97 9.15 -6.66 5.78
C SER A 97 8.76 -6.30 7.23
N SER A 98 9.22 -5.20 7.75
CA SER A 98 8.88 -4.70 9.07
C SER A 98 7.58 -3.86 9.11
N GLY A 99 6.69 -3.99 8.10
CA GLY A 99 5.34 -3.45 8.12
C GLY A 99 5.15 -2.00 7.68
N GLY A 100 6.14 -1.38 7.05
CA GLY A 100 6.05 0.02 6.61
C GLY A 100 4.81 0.28 5.73
N THR A 101 4.73 -0.34 4.55
CA THR A 101 3.59 -0.24 3.64
C THR A 101 2.33 -0.87 4.22
N VAL A 102 2.47 -2.05 4.82
CA VAL A 102 1.36 -2.83 5.42
C VAL A 102 0.59 -2.01 6.45
N SER A 103 1.27 -1.21 7.27
CA SER A 103 0.61 -0.36 8.26
C SER A 103 -0.28 0.72 7.64
N HIS A 104 0.08 1.24 6.47
CA HIS A 104 -0.77 2.18 5.74
C HIS A 104 -2.00 1.48 5.17
N ILE A 105 -1.82 0.29 4.58
CA ILE A 105 -2.94 -0.53 4.09
C ILE A 105 -3.90 -0.85 5.25
N HIS A 106 -3.37 -1.33 6.39
CA HIS A 106 -4.17 -1.62 7.58
C HIS A 106 -4.98 -0.40 8.05
N ASP A 107 -4.36 0.78 8.09
CA ASP A 107 -4.99 1.96 8.65
C ASP A 107 -6.29 2.37 7.93
N PHE A 108 -6.41 2.14 6.61
CA PHE A 108 -7.65 2.43 5.90
C PHE A 108 -8.53 1.20 5.65
N VAL A 109 -7.98 -0.01 5.65
CA VAL A 109 -8.76 -1.25 5.51
C VAL A 109 -9.46 -1.60 6.83
N CYS A 110 -8.74 -1.56 7.95
CA CYS A 110 -9.25 -1.92 9.26
C CYS A 110 -9.76 -0.70 10.06
N GLY A 111 -9.06 0.42 9.96
CA GLY A 111 -9.32 1.60 10.78
C GLY A 111 -8.92 1.42 12.24
N ALA A 112 -9.17 2.43 13.06
CA ALA A 112 -8.87 2.38 14.49
C ALA A 112 -9.68 1.27 15.19
N GLY A 113 -9.00 0.39 15.94
CA GLY A 113 -9.65 -0.72 16.63
C GLY A 113 -10.36 -1.71 15.71
N ASN A 114 -10.01 -1.72 14.45
CA ASN A 114 -10.65 -2.56 13.40
C ASN A 114 -12.16 -2.35 13.27
N HIS A 115 -12.64 -1.12 13.43
CA HIS A 115 -14.07 -0.80 13.31
C HIS A 115 -14.65 -1.04 11.88
N ARG A 116 -13.80 -1.29 10.89
CA ARG A 116 -14.20 -1.63 9.51
C ARG A 116 -14.32 -3.13 9.29
N GLY A 117 -13.90 -3.95 10.24
CA GLY A 117 -13.95 -5.41 10.12
C GLY A 117 -12.98 -5.97 9.07
N GLY A 118 -11.93 -5.25 8.70
CA GLY A 118 -10.92 -5.70 7.74
C GLY A 118 -9.97 -6.74 8.31
N GLN A 119 -9.26 -7.43 7.42
CA GLN A 119 -8.13 -8.30 7.78
C GLN A 119 -6.96 -8.04 6.84
N VAL A 120 -5.75 -7.91 7.39
CA VAL A 120 -4.51 -7.80 6.62
C VAL A 120 -3.55 -8.88 7.09
N VAL A 121 -3.45 -9.96 6.32
CA VAL A 121 -2.47 -11.04 6.54
C VAL A 121 -1.16 -10.61 5.92
N ALA A 122 -0.12 -10.47 6.74
CA ALA A 122 1.18 -9.92 6.36
C ALA A 122 2.27 -10.97 6.53
N VAL A 123 2.76 -11.52 5.41
CA VAL A 123 3.72 -12.64 5.39
C VAL A 123 5.13 -12.13 5.22
N GLU A 124 6.03 -12.56 6.09
CA GLU A 124 7.45 -12.20 6.06
C GLU A 124 8.32 -13.42 6.41
N ILE A 125 9.37 -13.65 5.62
CA ILE A 125 10.27 -14.79 5.82
C ILE A 125 11.39 -14.51 6.82
N SER A 126 11.78 -13.24 6.97
CA SER A 126 12.86 -12.84 7.87
C SER A 126 12.41 -12.79 9.32
N PRO A 127 12.97 -13.59 10.23
CA PRO A 127 12.63 -13.52 11.66
C PRO A 127 12.90 -12.14 12.27
N ARG A 128 13.93 -11.44 11.79
CA ARG A 128 14.27 -10.08 12.25
C ARG A 128 13.16 -9.09 11.90
N MET A 129 12.70 -9.09 10.64
CA MET A 129 11.64 -8.18 10.18
C MET A 129 10.29 -8.56 10.80
N SER A 130 10.04 -9.86 10.99
CA SER A 130 8.79 -10.34 11.59
C SER A 130 8.63 -9.91 13.04
N ARG A 131 9.71 -9.73 13.82
CA ARG A 131 9.61 -9.16 15.18
C ARG A 131 8.99 -7.77 15.18
N ASP A 132 9.46 -6.91 14.28
CA ASP A 132 8.92 -5.55 14.14
C ASP A 132 7.45 -5.60 13.70
N LEU A 133 7.12 -6.52 12.77
CA LEU A 133 5.77 -6.71 12.24
C LEU A 133 4.79 -7.22 13.32
N ILE A 134 5.24 -8.14 14.19
CA ILE A 134 4.46 -8.64 15.32
C ILE A 134 4.19 -7.50 16.31
N SER A 135 5.22 -6.78 16.74
CA SER A 135 5.05 -5.62 17.64
C SER A 135 4.13 -4.55 17.05
N LEU A 136 4.22 -4.33 15.72
CA LEU A 136 3.32 -3.42 15.01
C LEU A 136 1.84 -3.88 15.11
N SER A 137 1.59 -5.20 15.03
CA SER A 137 0.25 -5.78 15.06
C SER A 137 -0.44 -5.64 16.42
N GLU A 138 0.30 -5.58 17.52
CA GLU A 138 -0.25 -5.44 18.88
C GLU A 138 -1.19 -4.22 19.03
N SER A 139 -0.90 -3.15 18.32
CA SER A 139 -1.72 -1.93 18.33
C SER A 139 -2.66 -1.82 17.11
N ARG A 140 -2.72 -2.83 16.26
CA ARG A 140 -3.46 -2.85 14.99
C ARG A 140 -4.35 -4.09 14.83
N PRO A 141 -5.47 -4.17 15.55
CA PRO A 141 -6.42 -5.28 15.41
C PRO A 141 -6.84 -5.48 13.95
N GLY A 142 -6.84 -6.73 13.48
CA GLY A 142 -7.06 -7.09 12.07
C GLY A 142 -5.76 -7.24 11.25
N MET A 143 -4.61 -6.85 11.79
CA MET A 143 -3.31 -7.21 11.21
C MET A 143 -2.88 -8.58 11.76
N VAL A 144 -2.56 -9.50 10.86
CA VAL A 144 -2.15 -10.87 11.17
C VAL A 144 -0.74 -11.09 10.61
N PRO A 145 0.31 -10.96 11.43
CA PRO A 145 1.67 -11.24 11.01
C PRO A 145 1.89 -12.75 10.89
N VAL A 146 2.53 -13.18 9.80
CA VAL A 146 2.85 -14.59 9.54
C VAL A 146 4.34 -14.71 9.21
N LEU A 147 5.09 -15.38 10.08
CA LEU A 147 6.48 -15.72 9.81
C LEU A 147 6.53 -16.97 8.93
N GLY A 148 7.02 -16.84 7.70
CA GLY A 148 7.20 -17.97 6.81
C GLY A 148 7.40 -17.62 5.34
N ASP A 149 7.59 -18.66 4.55
CA ASP A 149 7.79 -18.55 3.10
C ASP A 149 6.46 -18.28 2.40
N ALA A 150 6.32 -17.07 1.85
CA ALA A 150 5.13 -16.61 1.15
C ALA A 150 4.79 -17.42 -0.12
N ARG A 151 5.71 -18.24 -0.64
CA ARG A 151 5.47 -19.15 -1.78
C ARG A 151 4.70 -20.41 -1.38
N LYS A 152 4.55 -20.66 -0.09
CA LYS A 152 3.93 -21.87 0.47
C LYS A 152 2.53 -21.58 0.98
N SER A 153 1.49 -21.89 0.20
CA SER A 153 0.08 -21.63 0.56
C SER A 153 -0.30 -22.21 1.92
N ARG A 154 0.25 -23.37 2.32
CA ARG A 154 0.01 -24.00 3.62
C ARG A 154 0.45 -23.14 4.81
N VAL A 155 1.40 -22.22 4.61
CA VAL A 155 1.85 -21.29 5.66
C VAL A 155 0.83 -20.18 5.88
N ILE A 156 0.08 -19.82 4.86
CA ILE A 156 -0.86 -18.70 4.84
C ILE A 156 -2.28 -19.14 5.20
N ALA A 157 -2.69 -20.31 4.69
CA ALA A 157 -4.07 -20.78 4.78
C ALA A 157 -4.67 -20.78 6.21
N PRO A 158 -3.93 -21.12 7.28
CA PRO A 158 -4.49 -21.09 8.63
C PRO A 158 -4.82 -19.70 9.16
N PHE A 159 -4.28 -18.64 8.58
CA PHE A 159 -4.34 -17.27 9.09
C PHE A 159 -5.30 -16.36 8.32
N ILE A 160 -5.70 -16.76 7.12
CA ILE A 160 -6.64 -15.99 6.29
C ILE A 160 -8.06 -16.50 6.50
N ARG A 161 -8.98 -15.59 6.87
CA ARG A 161 -10.37 -15.95 7.20
C ARG A 161 -11.23 -16.35 5.99
N SER A 162 -10.87 -15.83 4.81
CA SER A 162 -11.57 -16.07 3.53
C SER A 162 -10.60 -15.82 2.39
N LYS A 163 -11.01 -16.09 1.14
CA LYS A 163 -10.26 -15.58 0.00
C LYS A 163 -10.11 -14.07 0.08
N ALA A 164 -8.97 -13.56 -0.37
CA ALA A 164 -8.62 -12.15 -0.32
C ALA A 164 -9.34 -11.36 -1.43
N ASP A 165 -9.79 -10.17 -1.10
CA ASP A 165 -10.26 -9.18 -2.06
C ASP A 165 -9.09 -8.46 -2.74
N TRP A 166 -7.93 -8.48 -2.09
CA TRP A 166 -6.72 -7.81 -2.54
C TRP A 166 -5.46 -8.56 -2.15
N ILE A 167 -4.55 -8.74 -3.12
CA ILE A 167 -3.23 -9.36 -2.90
C ILE A 167 -2.15 -8.41 -3.40
N HIS A 168 -1.11 -8.19 -2.59
CA HIS A 168 0.12 -7.54 -3.03
C HIS A 168 1.32 -8.45 -2.79
N GLN A 169 2.17 -8.58 -3.82
CA GLN A 169 3.44 -9.28 -3.72
C GLN A 169 4.61 -8.31 -3.91
N ASP A 170 5.53 -8.29 -2.95
CA ASP A 170 6.81 -7.57 -2.97
C ASP A 170 7.94 -8.49 -2.49
N LEU A 171 8.15 -9.60 -3.23
CA LEU A 171 9.15 -10.61 -2.92
C LEU A 171 10.40 -10.41 -3.77
N SER A 172 11.55 -10.89 -3.26
CA SER A 172 12.81 -10.97 -3.99
C SER A 172 13.14 -12.45 -4.30
N VAL A 173 12.33 -13.05 -5.18
CA VAL A 173 12.46 -14.44 -5.62
C VAL A 173 12.71 -14.48 -7.13
N ALA A 174 13.20 -15.62 -7.63
CA ALA A 174 13.59 -15.75 -9.03
C ALA A 174 12.38 -15.86 -10.00
N ASP A 175 11.27 -16.40 -9.50
CA ASP A 175 10.04 -16.73 -10.21
C ASP A 175 8.86 -15.87 -9.70
N GLN A 176 9.01 -14.55 -9.76
CA GLN A 176 8.07 -13.62 -9.11
C GLN A 176 6.69 -13.67 -9.75
N ALA A 177 6.59 -13.72 -11.08
CA ALA A 177 5.33 -13.74 -11.80
C ALA A 177 4.55 -15.04 -11.57
N GLU A 178 5.23 -16.20 -11.69
CA GLU A 178 4.65 -17.52 -11.46
C GLU A 178 4.19 -17.69 -10.01
N THR A 179 5.03 -17.23 -9.06
CA THR A 179 4.68 -17.20 -7.63
C THR A 179 3.43 -16.38 -7.39
N PHE A 180 3.34 -15.20 -8.01
CA PHE A 180 2.18 -14.32 -7.87
C PHE A 180 0.91 -14.95 -8.41
N VAL A 181 0.96 -15.52 -9.63
CA VAL A 181 -0.17 -16.24 -10.25
C VAL A 181 -0.64 -17.38 -9.35
N LYS A 182 0.28 -18.20 -8.86
CA LYS A 182 -0.03 -19.30 -7.94
C LYS A 182 -0.74 -18.80 -6.68
N MET A 183 -0.26 -17.72 -6.06
CA MET A 183 -0.87 -17.18 -4.85
C MET A 183 -2.22 -16.53 -5.14
N ALA A 184 -2.36 -15.83 -6.27
CA ALA A 184 -3.63 -15.26 -6.71
C ALA A 184 -4.68 -16.35 -6.96
N THR A 185 -4.34 -17.42 -7.66
CA THR A 185 -5.23 -18.57 -7.89
C THR A 185 -5.73 -19.20 -6.59
N ASN A 186 -4.83 -19.34 -5.61
CA ASN A 186 -5.17 -19.96 -4.34
C ASN A 186 -6.01 -19.06 -3.43
N PHE A 187 -5.72 -17.76 -3.40
CA PHE A 187 -6.22 -16.88 -2.35
C PHE A 187 -7.07 -15.70 -2.85
N LEU A 188 -7.02 -15.29 -4.11
CA LEU A 188 -7.79 -14.15 -4.58
C LEU A 188 -9.22 -14.56 -4.95
N VAL A 189 -10.21 -13.74 -4.62
CA VAL A 189 -11.58 -13.92 -5.11
C VAL A 189 -11.66 -13.59 -6.61
N PRO A 190 -12.59 -14.17 -7.38
CA PRO A 190 -12.89 -13.69 -8.72
C PRO A 190 -13.21 -12.20 -8.72
N GLY A 191 -12.57 -11.43 -9.61
CA GLY A 191 -12.72 -9.97 -9.65
C GLY A 191 -11.95 -9.21 -8.57
N GLY A 192 -11.21 -9.90 -7.71
CA GLY A 192 -10.30 -9.28 -6.74
C GLY A 192 -9.12 -8.57 -7.39
N VAL A 193 -8.44 -7.71 -6.64
CA VAL A 193 -7.31 -6.92 -7.13
C VAL A 193 -5.99 -7.57 -6.76
N GLY A 194 -5.16 -7.86 -7.76
CA GLY A 194 -3.79 -8.35 -7.59
C GLY A 194 -2.76 -7.29 -7.97
N LEU A 195 -1.75 -7.08 -7.13
CA LEU A 195 -0.67 -6.13 -7.37
C LEU A 195 0.69 -6.80 -7.21
N LEU A 196 1.44 -6.89 -8.31
CA LEU A 196 2.80 -7.42 -8.32
C LEU A 196 3.81 -6.27 -8.38
N SER A 197 4.70 -6.19 -7.40
CA SER A 197 5.89 -5.34 -7.43
C SER A 197 7.07 -6.15 -7.93
N LEU A 198 7.26 -6.21 -9.24
CA LEU A 198 8.36 -6.95 -9.86
C LEU A 198 9.70 -6.24 -9.63
N LYS A 199 10.69 -7.00 -9.17
CA LYS A 199 12.09 -6.58 -9.04
C LYS A 199 12.90 -7.26 -10.13
N ALA A 200 13.25 -6.53 -11.20
CA ALA A 200 13.96 -7.09 -12.34
C ALA A 200 15.31 -7.73 -11.93
N ALA A 201 16.05 -7.14 -11.00
CA ALA A 201 17.31 -7.68 -10.51
C ALA A 201 17.17 -9.06 -9.83
N SER A 202 15.99 -9.39 -9.28
CA SER A 202 15.72 -10.69 -8.64
C SER A 202 15.05 -11.69 -9.59
N GLU A 203 14.39 -11.21 -10.66
CA GLU A 203 13.71 -12.07 -11.63
C GLU A 203 14.70 -12.82 -12.48
N ARG A 204 14.66 -14.15 -12.44
CA ARG A 204 15.57 -15.05 -13.17
C ARG A 204 14.86 -16.14 -13.97
N SER A 205 13.53 -16.07 -14.05
CA SER A 205 12.74 -17.01 -14.86
C SER A 205 12.92 -16.78 -16.37
N SER A 206 13.50 -15.64 -16.77
CA SER A 206 13.86 -15.36 -18.15
C SER A 206 15.28 -14.80 -18.25
N GLU A 207 15.96 -15.16 -19.35
CA GLU A 207 17.22 -14.55 -19.75
C GLU A 207 16.96 -13.16 -20.37
N GLY A 208 17.96 -12.29 -20.34
CA GLY A 208 17.90 -10.98 -20.96
C GLY A 208 18.01 -9.81 -19.99
N ASP A 209 17.78 -8.62 -20.53
CA ASP A 209 17.80 -7.37 -19.79
C ASP A 209 16.50 -7.17 -18.97
N ASP A 210 16.43 -6.11 -18.18
CA ASP A 210 15.27 -5.79 -17.36
C ASP A 210 13.97 -5.64 -18.17
N LYS A 211 14.07 -5.17 -19.42
CA LYS A 211 12.89 -5.04 -20.29
C LYS A 211 12.34 -6.40 -20.72
N ALA A 212 13.22 -7.33 -21.04
CA ALA A 212 12.85 -8.71 -21.38
C ALA A 212 12.18 -9.39 -20.19
N ARG A 213 12.72 -9.24 -18.97
CA ARG A 213 12.16 -9.79 -17.74
C ARG A 213 10.77 -9.22 -17.43
N PHE A 214 10.59 -7.91 -17.57
CA PHE A 214 9.27 -7.27 -17.41
C PHE A 214 8.28 -7.78 -18.47
N HIS A 215 8.71 -7.92 -19.72
CA HIS A 215 7.85 -8.41 -20.82
C HIS A 215 7.42 -9.86 -20.59
N ASN A 216 8.36 -10.73 -20.18
CA ASN A 216 8.04 -12.12 -19.85
C ASN A 216 7.04 -12.23 -18.69
N ALA A 217 7.26 -11.49 -17.60
CA ALA A 217 6.31 -11.43 -16.50
C ALA A 217 4.93 -10.96 -16.94
N GLU A 218 4.85 -9.99 -17.85
CA GLU A 218 3.59 -9.51 -18.42
C GLU A 218 2.87 -10.61 -19.23
N ILE A 219 3.62 -11.41 -20.01
CA ILE A 219 3.07 -12.55 -20.75
C ILE A 219 2.50 -13.60 -19.79
N ILE A 220 3.25 -13.97 -18.74
CA ILE A 220 2.80 -14.93 -17.72
C ILE A 220 1.49 -14.45 -17.08
N LEU A 221 1.44 -13.19 -16.69
CA LEU A 221 0.25 -12.60 -16.08
C LEU A 221 -0.95 -12.61 -17.03
N LYS A 222 -0.77 -12.23 -18.30
CA LYS A 222 -1.85 -12.20 -19.32
C LYS A 222 -2.40 -13.58 -19.66
N ASN A 223 -1.55 -14.59 -19.63
CA ASN A 223 -1.94 -15.96 -19.96
C ASN A 223 -2.56 -16.72 -18.78
N SER A 224 -2.54 -16.14 -17.58
CA SER A 224 -3.16 -16.74 -16.40
C SER A 224 -4.62 -16.29 -16.26
N GLU A 225 -5.57 -17.25 -16.30
CA GLU A 225 -6.97 -16.99 -16.00
C GLU A 225 -7.24 -17.05 -14.48
N PRO A 226 -8.21 -16.28 -13.96
CA PRO A 226 -8.88 -15.07 -14.42
C PRO A 226 -8.61 -13.86 -13.51
N VAL A 227 -7.48 -13.22 -13.63
CA VAL A 227 -7.15 -12.05 -12.80
C VAL A 227 -7.07 -10.83 -13.71
N SER A 228 -7.85 -9.78 -13.42
CA SER A 228 -7.71 -8.51 -14.11
C SER A 228 -6.44 -7.81 -13.64
N TYR A 229 -5.53 -7.51 -14.56
CA TYR A 229 -4.23 -6.91 -14.26
C TYR A 229 -4.18 -5.44 -14.61
N THR A 230 -3.66 -4.64 -13.69
CA THR A 230 -3.25 -3.26 -13.96
C THR A 230 -1.74 -3.17 -13.89
N HIS A 231 -1.09 -2.84 -15.00
CA HIS A 231 0.36 -2.72 -15.10
C HIS A 231 0.83 -1.33 -14.68
N LEU A 232 1.75 -1.29 -13.72
CA LEU A 232 2.50 -0.10 -13.38
C LEU A 232 3.99 -0.45 -13.38
N ARG A 233 4.73 0.05 -14.38
CA ARG A 233 6.19 -0.04 -14.38
C ARG A 233 6.74 0.89 -13.30
N ALA A 234 7.28 0.33 -12.23
CA ALA A 234 8.13 1.06 -11.30
C ALA A 234 9.56 0.99 -11.85
N HIS A 235 10.15 2.12 -12.22
CA HIS A 235 11.60 2.21 -12.37
C HIS A 235 12.20 2.07 -10.98
N GLU A 236 13.11 1.11 -10.81
CA GLU A 236 13.90 1.01 -9.60
C GLU A 236 14.65 2.33 -9.42
N THR A 237 14.43 3.00 -8.29
CA THR A 237 15.37 4.00 -7.82
C THR A 237 16.59 3.21 -7.36
N THR A 238 17.69 3.31 -8.10
CA THR A 238 19.01 2.92 -7.64
C THR A 238 19.26 3.61 -6.30
N GLU A 239 19.24 2.85 -5.22
CA GLU A 239 19.81 3.30 -3.95
C GLU A 239 21.33 3.32 -4.13
N HIS A 240 21.89 4.51 -4.10
CA HIS A 240 23.34 4.74 -3.85
C HIS A 240 23.56 4.82 -2.36
#